data_59503566a9f974d381faadc35b79d732
#
_entry.id   59503566a9f974d381faadc35b79d732
#
_cell.length_a   1.000
_cell.length_b   1.000
_cell.length_c   1.000
_cell.angle_alpha   90.00
_cell.angle_beta   90.00
_cell.angle_gamma   90.00
#
_symmetry.space_group_name_H-M   'P 1'
#
loop_
_entity.id
_entity.type
_entity.pdbx_description
1 polymer ?
#
loop_
_entity_poly.entity_id
_entity_poly.type
_entity_poly.pdbx_seq_one_letter_code
_entity_poly.pdbx_strand_id
1 'polypeptide(L)'
;MKSDNYYNVSLMEGEHVREIRIFEKVKPKGKKVKRLHITKKSGNKKTNMESRTKSNHRAKKKIIGLIQNNFLNTKFSFITLTFRYNLEDVSMANEILAKYIRKIRKISKEEFKYICVMEFQKRGAIHYHLISNLYKPDYKKIHEYWASIIKKDERIKDDGGSVRVENISNNDDAMRISSYISKYMTKSLGKESLFGKKCYSTSKNLSRLKPSNMLIDNAFNNENEINRLIDNNQIISRAEYTDAYSGKRIKYYSLAK
;
A
#
# COMPACT_ATOMS: atom_id res chain seq x y z
N MET A 1 -34.75 6.68 -17.56
CA MET A 1 -33.89 5.75 -16.77
C MET A 1 -33.50 6.46 -15.49
N LYS A 2 -33.68 5.87 -14.30
CA LYS A 2 -33.21 6.49 -13.05
C LYS A 2 -31.69 6.57 -13.07
N SER A 3 -31.15 7.78 -13.18
CA SER A 3 -29.70 8.11 -13.24
C SER A 3 -28.90 7.51 -12.08
N ASP A 4 -29.56 7.21 -10.97
CA ASP A 4 -28.95 6.74 -9.73
C ASP A 4 -28.35 5.32 -9.79
N ASN A 5 -28.69 4.54 -10.83
CA ASN A 5 -28.24 3.16 -10.96
C ASN A 5 -26.98 2.99 -11.83
N TYR A 6 -26.49 4.06 -12.43
CA TYR A 6 -25.38 4.02 -13.38
C TYR A 6 -24.32 5.07 -13.05
N TYR A 7 -23.10 4.86 -13.52
CA TYR A 7 -21.99 5.81 -13.42
C TYR A 7 -21.01 5.62 -14.58
N ASN A 8 -20.32 6.67 -14.94
CA ASN A 8 -19.18 6.64 -15.84
C ASN A 8 -17.94 7.36 -15.29
N VAL A 9 -18.07 7.96 -14.10
CA VAL A 9 -16.96 8.54 -13.35
C VAL A 9 -16.91 7.92 -11.97
N SER A 10 -15.75 7.45 -11.56
CA SER A 10 -15.50 6.93 -10.20
C SER A 10 -14.37 7.75 -9.57
N LEU A 11 -14.66 8.36 -8.45
CA LEU A 11 -13.73 9.11 -7.63
C LEU A 11 -13.34 8.30 -6.41
N MET A 12 -12.09 8.45 -5.99
CA MET A 12 -11.58 7.97 -4.71
C MET A 12 -10.97 9.18 -4.01
N GLU A 13 -11.67 9.72 -3.01
CA GLU A 13 -11.29 10.95 -2.30
C GLU A 13 -10.53 10.64 -1.02
N GLY A 14 -9.39 11.31 -0.83
CA GLY A 14 -8.58 11.28 0.37
C GLY A 14 -8.24 12.68 0.90
N GLU A 15 -7.42 12.74 1.94
CA GLU A 15 -6.92 14.00 2.51
C GLU A 15 -5.94 14.68 1.56
N HIS A 16 -4.98 13.93 1.03
CA HIS A 16 -3.86 14.44 0.22
C HIS A 16 -3.89 13.96 -1.23
N VAL A 17 -4.82 13.05 -1.58
CA VAL A 17 -4.88 12.48 -2.93
C VAL A 17 -6.31 12.27 -3.39
N ARG A 18 -6.53 12.49 -4.69
CA ARG A 18 -7.76 12.15 -5.40
C ARG A 18 -7.42 11.23 -6.57
N GLU A 19 -8.11 10.10 -6.69
CA GLU A 19 -8.05 9.26 -7.89
C GLU A 19 -9.35 9.43 -8.69
N ILE A 20 -9.23 9.59 -10.01
CA ILE A 20 -10.36 9.72 -10.94
C ILE A 20 -10.24 8.62 -11.97
N ARG A 21 -11.35 7.91 -12.23
CA ARG A 21 -11.49 6.98 -13.37
C ARG A 21 -12.70 7.38 -14.17
N ILE A 22 -12.48 7.65 -15.44
CA ILE A 22 -13.52 8.02 -16.40
C ILE A 22 -13.65 6.86 -17.38
N PHE A 23 -14.83 6.28 -17.45
CA PHE A 23 -15.12 5.12 -18.27
C PHE A 23 -15.77 5.58 -19.59
N GLU A 24 -15.29 5.04 -20.70
CA GLU A 24 -15.88 5.31 -22.03
C GLU A 24 -17.37 4.94 -22.11
N LYS A 25 -17.78 3.90 -21.40
CA LYS A 25 -19.18 3.48 -21.30
C LYS A 25 -19.64 3.45 -19.86
N VAL A 26 -20.91 3.78 -19.67
CA VAL A 26 -21.57 3.72 -18.37
C VAL A 26 -21.53 2.32 -17.77
N LYS A 27 -21.37 2.28 -16.45
CA LYS A 27 -21.36 1.05 -15.65
C LYS A 27 -22.55 1.05 -14.69
N PRO A 28 -23.19 -0.08 -14.45
CA PRO A 28 -24.22 -0.17 -13.41
C PRO A 28 -23.57 -0.04 -12.04
N LYS A 29 -24.17 0.71 -11.13
CA LYS A 29 -23.84 0.67 -9.69
C LYS A 29 -24.23 -0.72 -9.19
N GLY A 30 -23.22 -1.54 -8.91
CA GLY A 30 -23.43 -2.94 -8.57
C GLY A 30 -24.31 -3.11 -7.35
N LYS A 31 -25.45 -3.77 -7.48
CA LYS A 31 -26.03 -4.51 -6.37
C LYS A 31 -24.96 -5.48 -5.91
N LYS A 32 -24.68 -5.54 -4.59
CA LYS A 32 -23.84 -6.60 -4.03
C LYS A 32 -24.50 -7.93 -4.39
N VAL A 33 -24.10 -8.54 -5.48
CA VAL A 33 -24.50 -9.92 -5.78
C VAL A 33 -23.97 -10.73 -4.62
N LYS A 34 -24.87 -11.25 -3.78
CA LYS A 34 -24.50 -12.28 -2.79
C LYS A 34 -23.82 -13.37 -3.61
N ARG A 35 -22.50 -13.45 -3.55
CA ARG A 35 -21.78 -14.58 -4.12
C ARG A 35 -22.29 -15.80 -3.37
N LEU A 36 -23.08 -16.62 -4.03
CA LEU A 36 -23.31 -17.98 -3.59
C LEU A 36 -21.93 -18.59 -3.32
N HIS A 37 -21.71 -19.03 -2.10
CA HIS A 37 -20.51 -19.75 -1.72
C HIS A 37 -20.51 -21.07 -2.47
N ILE A 38 -20.05 -21.05 -3.72
CA ILE A 38 -19.69 -22.26 -4.42
C ILE A 38 -18.35 -22.67 -3.79
N THR A 39 -18.38 -23.67 -2.94
CA THR A 39 -17.19 -24.37 -2.45
C THR A 39 -16.45 -24.92 -3.66
N LYS A 40 -15.49 -24.14 -4.18
CA LYS A 40 -14.58 -24.63 -5.22
C LYS A 40 -13.73 -25.72 -4.59
N LYS A 41 -13.98 -26.98 -4.97
CA LYS A 41 -13.03 -28.08 -4.79
C LYS A 41 -11.64 -27.62 -5.22
N SER A 42 -10.61 -28.08 -4.52
CA SER A 42 -9.19 -27.76 -4.69
C SER A 42 -8.80 -27.58 -6.16
N GLY A 43 -8.69 -26.35 -6.60
CA GLY A 43 -8.26 -26.03 -7.96
C GLY A 43 -6.74 -26.16 -8.08
N ASN A 44 -6.29 -26.61 -9.24
CA ASN A 44 -4.91 -26.76 -9.67
C ASN A 44 -3.98 -25.64 -9.19
N LYS A 45 -2.70 -25.99 -8.87
CA LYS A 45 -1.64 -25.02 -8.45
C LYS A 45 -1.55 -23.77 -9.35
N LYS A 46 -1.85 -23.87 -10.66
CA LYS A 46 -1.90 -22.72 -11.60
C LYS A 46 -2.97 -21.69 -11.24
N THR A 47 -4.18 -22.10 -10.88
CA THR A 47 -5.26 -21.18 -10.48
C THR A 47 -4.95 -20.46 -9.17
N ASN A 48 -4.19 -21.06 -8.27
CA ASN A 48 -3.69 -20.40 -7.05
C ASN A 48 -2.68 -19.31 -7.36
N MET A 49 -1.80 -19.51 -8.34
CA MET A 49 -0.76 -18.53 -8.75
C MET A 49 -1.38 -17.28 -9.37
N GLU A 50 -2.33 -17.42 -10.32
CA GLU A 50 -3.02 -16.27 -10.93
C GLU A 50 -3.88 -15.49 -9.93
N SER A 51 -4.60 -16.19 -9.07
CA SER A 51 -5.40 -15.56 -7.99
C SER A 51 -4.49 -14.75 -7.06
N ARG A 52 -3.30 -15.28 -6.76
CA ARG A 52 -2.30 -14.63 -5.94
C ARG A 52 -1.73 -13.39 -6.61
N THR A 53 -1.38 -13.46 -7.88
CA THR A 53 -0.89 -12.31 -8.66
C THR A 53 -1.91 -11.18 -8.65
N LYS A 54 -3.19 -11.48 -8.89
CA LYS A 54 -4.29 -10.51 -8.80
C LYS A 54 -4.45 -9.91 -7.40
N SER A 55 -4.36 -10.73 -6.36
CA SER A 55 -4.44 -10.29 -4.95
C SER A 55 -3.29 -9.35 -4.60
N ASN A 56 -2.10 -9.68 -5.04
CA ASN A 56 -0.89 -8.90 -4.81
C ASN A 56 -0.91 -7.57 -5.54
N HIS A 57 -1.39 -7.54 -6.80
CA HIS A 57 -1.58 -6.28 -7.52
C HIS A 57 -2.56 -5.34 -6.81
N ARG A 58 -3.67 -5.89 -6.27
CA ARG A 58 -4.62 -5.12 -5.45
C ARG A 58 -3.97 -4.61 -4.15
N ALA A 59 -3.18 -5.46 -3.47
CA ALA A 59 -2.46 -5.08 -2.26
C ALA A 59 -1.45 -3.96 -2.53
N LYS A 60 -0.67 -4.07 -3.61
CA LYS A 60 0.26 -3.04 -4.08
C LYS A 60 -0.45 -1.71 -4.30
N LYS A 61 -1.53 -1.69 -5.09
CA LYS A 61 -2.31 -0.48 -5.36
C LYS A 61 -2.86 0.13 -4.07
N LYS A 62 -3.38 -0.70 -3.16
CA LYS A 62 -3.87 -0.25 -1.85
C LYS A 62 -2.78 0.41 -1.02
N ILE A 63 -1.57 -0.17 -0.97
CA ILE A 63 -0.45 0.39 -0.20
C ILE A 63 0.01 1.72 -0.78
N ILE A 64 0.13 1.84 -2.11
CA ILE A 64 0.47 3.10 -2.77
C ILE A 64 -0.55 4.18 -2.40
N GLY A 65 -1.85 3.90 -2.53
CA GLY A 65 -2.90 4.86 -2.16
C GLY A 65 -2.89 5.23 -0.67
N LEU A 66 -2.58 4.28 0.22
CA LEU A 66 -2.42 4.59 1.65
C LEU A 66 -1.20 5.47 1.92
N ILE A 67 -0.06 5.23 1.26
CA ILE A 67 1.14 6.07 1.39
C ILE A 67 0.82 7.48 0.91
N GLN A 68 0.30 7.61 -0.28
CA GLN A 68 -0.05 8.90 -0.88
C GLN A 68 -1.06 9.67 -0.02
N ASN A 69 -2.10 9.00 0.48
CA ASN A 69 -3.13 9.66 1.27
C ASN A 69 -2.74 10.04 2.70
N ASN A 70 -1.68 9.45 3.26
CA ASN A 70 -1.29 9.72 4.65
C ASN A 70 0.08 10.36 4.82
N PHE A 71 0.89 10.39 3.76
CA PHE A 71 2.28 10.85 3.86
C PHE A 71 2.70 11.86 2.79
N LEU A 72 1.90 12.11 1.73
CA LEU A 72 2.09 13.30 0.88
C LEU A 72 1.82 14.57 1.69
N ASN A 73 2.49 15.66 1.36
CA ASN A 73 2.41 16.96 2.04
C ASN A 73 2.73 16.90 3.55
N THR A 74 3.39 15.80 4.02
CA THR A 74 3.77 15.62 5.42
C THR A 74 5.26 15.31 5.54
N LYS A 75 5.79 15.46 6.76
CA LYS A 75 7.15 15.03 7.11
C LYS A 75 7.06 13.65 7.77
N PHE A 76 7.88 12.71 7.32
CA PHE A 76 7.89 11.35 7.83
C PHE A 76 9.27 10.70 7.76
N SER A 77 9.43 9.52 8.33
CA SER A 77 10.65 8.74 8.20
C SER A 77 10.40 7.42 7.46
N PHE A 78 11.34 7.09 6.58
CA PHE A 78 11.46 5.78 5.98
C PHE A 78 12.56 5.00 6.72
N ILE A 79 12.17 3.91 7.38
CA ILE A 79 13.02 3.14 8.27
C ILE A 79 13.19 1.74 7.70
N THR A 80 14.44 1.30 7.53
CA THR A 80 14.76 -0.08 7.15
C THR A 80 15.28 -0.81 8.37
N LEU A 81 14.65 -1.94 8.70
CA LEU A 81 15.02 -2.83 9.80
C LEU A 81 15.63 -4.11 9.22
N THR A 82 16.82 -4.43 9.67
CA THR A 82 17.61 -5.57 9.15
C THR A 82 17.96 -6.50 10.30
N PHE A 83 17.82 -7.80 10.09
CA PHE A 83 18.42 -8.81 10.94
C PHE A 83 19.84 -9.09 10.47
N ARG A 84 20.80 -9.17 11.37
CA ARG A 84 22.17 -9.62 11.05
C ARG A 84 22.15 -11.11 10.73
N TYR A 85 21.45 -11.87 11.55
CA TYR A 85 21.15 -13.28 11.32
C TYR A 85 20.30 -13.49 10.06
N ASN A 86 20.47 -14.61 9.37
CA ASN A 86 19.67 -14.96 8.20
C ASN A 86 18.28 -15.48 8.62
N LEU A 87 17.44 -14.62 9.16
CA LEU A 87 16.09 -14.96 9.61
C LEU A 87 15.14 -15.05 8.41
N GLU A 88 14.66 -16.28 8.13
CA GLU A 88 13.71 -16.56 7.05
C GLU A 88 12.29 -16.89 7.56
N ASP A 89 12.15 -17.17 8.87
CA ASP A 89 10.85 -17.46 9.48
C ASP A 89 10.00 -16.20 9.59
N VAL A 90 8.95 -16.15 8.76
CA VAL A 90 8.01 -15.04 8.68
C VAL A 90 7.24 -14.83 9.98
N SER A 91 6.88 -15.88 10.70
CA SER A 91 6.13 -15.77 11.96
C SER A 91 7.00 -15.12 13.04
N MET A 92 8.20 -15.66 13.22
CA MET A 92 9.17 -15.15 14.20
C MET A 92 9.53 -13.68 13.90
N ALA A 93 9.85 -13.36 12.63
CA ALA A 93 10.15 -12.01 12.22
C ALA A 93 9.00 -11.03 12.52
N ASN A 94 7.76 -11.43 12.26
CA ASN A 94 6.58 -10.60 12.54
C ASN A 94 6.33 -10.41 14.04
N GLU A 95 6.61 -11.40 14.89
CA GLU A 95 6.54 -11.26 16.35
C GLU A 95 7.54 -10.21 16.86
N ILE A 96 8.78 -10.25 16.34
CA ILE A 96 9.83 -9.28 16.67
C ILE A 96 9.43 -7.88 16.20
N LEU A 97 8.94 -7.76 14.95
CA LEU A 97 8.42 -6.49 14.45
C LEU A 97 7.29 -5.95 15.32
N ALA A 98 6.36 -6.81 15.76
CA ALA A 98 5.25 -6.39 16.61
C ALA A 98 5.74 -5.87 17.99
N LYS A 99 6.76 -6.50 18.57
CA LYS A 99 7.42 -6.02 19.79
C LYS A 99 8.07 -4.63 19.56
N TYR A 100 8.72 -4.44 18.42
CA TYR A 100 9.35 -3.18 18.04
C TYR A 100 8.30 -2.06 17.84
N ILE A 101 7.27 -2.31 17.07
CA ILE A 101 6.18 -1.34 16.85
C ILE A 101 5.53 -0.90 18.17
N ARG A 102 5.35 -1.82 19.12
CA ARG A 102 4.82 -1.47 20.45
C ARG A 102 5.74 -0.52 21.23
N LYS A 103 7.07 -0.71 21.15
CA LYS A 103 8.05 0.20 21.78
C LYS A 103 8.05 1.57 21.11
N ILE A 104 8.09 1.61 19.77
CA ILE A 104 8.08 2.87 19.02
C ILE A 104 6.82 3.69 19.30
N ARG A 105 5.65 3.03 19.37
CA ARG A 105 4.39 3.70 19.70
C ARG A 105 4.43 4.42 21.04
N LYS A 106 5.14 3.88 22.04
CA LYS A 106 5.23 4.50 23.37
C LYS A 106 6.07 5.78 23.39
N ILE A 107 6.98 5.98 22.42
CA ILE A 107 7.82 7.17 22.34
C ILE A 107 7.32 8.18 21.32
N SER A 108 6.32 7.84 20.55
CA SER A 108 5.68 8.77 19.62
C SER A 108 4.92 9.83 20.40
N LYS A 109 5.19 11.11 20.09
CA LYS A 109 4.48 12.25 20.69
C LYS A 109 3.05 12.38 20.15
N GLU A 110 2.83 11.88 18.94
CA GLU A 110 1.55 11.89 18.23
C GLU A 110 1.03 10.47 18.08
N GLU A 111 -0.21 10.35 17.64
CA GLU A 111 -0.77 9.05 17.30
C GLU A 111 0.05 8.37 16.18
N PHE A 112 0.72 7.27 16.52
CA PHE A 112 1.67 6.60 15.65
C PHE A 112 1.00 5.97 14.43
N LYS A 113 1.28 6.51 13.25
CA LYS A 113 0.86 5.99 11.95
C LYS A 113 2.02 5.28 11.27
N TYR A 114 1.76 4.10 10.71
CA TYR A 114 2.79 3.38 9.95
C TYR A 114 2.24 2.50 8.84
N ILE A 115 3.08 2.26 7.85
CA ILE A 115 2.96 1.24 6.81
C ILE A 115 4.29 0.49 6.78
N CYS A 116 4.25 -0.84 6.93
CA CYS A 116 5.42 -1.69 6.93
C CYS A 116 5.30 -2.77 5.85
N VAL A 117 6.32 -2.94 5.04
CA VAL A 117 6.42 -3.96 3.99
C VAL A 117 7.61 -4.86 4.27
N MET A 118 7.39 -6.17 4.11
CA MET A 118 8.42 -7.19 4.22
C MET A 118 9.09 -7.41 2.88
N GLU A 119 10.41 -7.49 2.88
CA GLU A 119 11.23 -7.91 1.74
C GLU A 119 12.10 -9.12 2.13
N PHE A 120 12.28 -10.05 1.18
CA PHE A 120 13.32 -11.07 1.29
C PHE A 120 14.55 -10.64 0.50
N GLN A 121 15.70 -10.59 1.15
CA GLN A 121 16.98 -10.39 0.50
C GLN A 121 17.35 -11.56 -0.42
N LYS A 122 18.39 -11.40 -1.23
CA LYS A 122 18.93 -12.48 -2.08
C LYS A 122 19.29 -13.75 -1.29
N ARG A 123 19.84 -13.57 -0.09
CA ARG A 123 20.22 -14.66 0.84
C ARG A 123 19.04 -15.31 1.58
N GLY A 124 17.80 -14.80 1.40
CA GLY A 124 16.59 -15.27 2.07
C GLY A 124 16.20 -14.48 3.31
N ALA A 125 17.11 -13.72 3.92
CA ALA A 125 16.82 -12.95 5.13
C ALA A 125 15.71 -11.93 4.94
N ILE A 126 14.87 -11.81 5.97
CA ILE A 126 13.77 -10.85 6.01
C ILE A 126 14.29 -9.47 6.36
N HIS A 127 13.83 -8.47 5.59
CA HIS A 127 13.93 -7.05 5.89
C HIS A 127 12.57 -6.43 6.02
N TYR A 128 12.47 -5.39 6.83
CA TYR A 128 11.27 -4.57 6.92
C TYR A 128 11.55 -3.15 6.45
N HIS A 129 10.67 -2.64 5.62
CA HIS A 129 10.64 -1.25 5.19
C HIS A 129 9.41 -0.58 5.81
N LEU A 130 9.64 0.35 6.72
CA LEU A 130 8.62 1.02 7.53
C LEU A 130 8.55 2.49 7.15
N ILE A 131 7.40 2.96 6.70
CA ILE A 131 7.05 4.38 6.64
C ILE A 131 6.31 4.73 7.93
N SER A 132 6.67 5.81 8.58
CA SER A 132 5.98 6.27 9.80
C SER A 132 5.98 7.79 9.93
N ASN A 133 4.95 8.33 10.60
CA ASN A 133 4.86 9.76 10.91
C ASN A 133 5.88 10.26 11.96
N LEU A 134 6.77 9.40 12.43
CA LEU A 134 7.94 9.85 13.18
C LEU A 134 8.88 10.59 12.23
N TYR A 135 9.09 11.87 12.48
CA TYR A 135 10.05 12.67 11.73
C TYR A 135 11.27 12.97 12.59
N LYS A 136 12.47 12.71 12.05
CA LYS A 136 13.74 12.82 12.77
C LYS A 136 13.70 12.12 14.14
N PRO A 137 13.36 10.81 14.19
CA PRO A 137 13.35 10.09 15.44
C PRO A 137 14.74 10.06 16.07
N ASP A 138 14.80 9.90 17.38
CA ASP A 138 16.06 9.61 18.08
C ASP A 138 16.63 8.28 17.55
N TYR A 139 17.64 8.39 16.68
CA TYR A 139 18.25 7.25 16.01
C TYR A 139 18.82 6.23 16.99
N LYS A 140 19.53 6.70 18.03
CA LYS A 140 20.15 5.82 19.04
C LYS A 140 19.08 4.98 19.73
N LYS A 141 18.01 5.62 20.16
CA LYS A 141 16.92 4.97 20.86
C LYS A 141 16.17 3.94 20.00
N ILE A 142 15.85 4.27 18.76
CA ILE A 142 15.14 3.32 17.89
C ILE A 142 16.02 2.16 17.47
N HIS A 143 17.34 2.39 17.30
CA HIS A 143 18.31 1.33 17.05
C HIS A 143 18.46 0.40 18.25
N GLU A 144 18.64 0.96 19.46
CA GLU A 144 18.71 0.18 20.69
C GLU A 144 17.46 -0.67 20.92
N TYR A 145 16.29 -0.14 20.60
CA TYR A 145 15.04 -0.92 20.71
C TYR A 145 15.05 -2.13 19.78
N TRP A 146 15.47 -1.94 18.50
CA TRP A 146 15.57 -3.03 17.55
C TRP A 146 16.57 -4.09 17.99
N ALA A 147 17.80 -3.69 18.29
CA ALA A 147 18.86 -4.58 18.73
C ALA A 147 18.49 -5.32 20.03
N SER A 148 17.94 -4.61 21.03
CA SER A 148 17.59 -5.23 22.33
C SER A 148 16.46 -6.27 22.22
N ILE A 149 15.52 -6.09 21.30
CA ILE A 149 14.44 -7.05 21.09
C ILE A 149 14.98 -8.34 20.45
N ILE A 150 15.87 -8.19 19.45
CA ILE A 150 16.51 -9.33 18.78
C ILE A 150 17.39 -10.10 19.79
N LYS A 151 18.27 -9.40 20.50
CA LYS A 151 19.20 -9.99 21.46
C LYS A 151 18.49 -10.76 22.61
N LYS A 152 17.29 -10.33 22.97
CA LYS A 152 16.48 -11.00 24.02
C LYS A 152 15.68 -12.19 23.51
N ASP A 153 15.66 -12.46 22.22
CA ASP A 153 14.93 -13.59 21.66
C ASP A 153 15.87 -14.79 21.57
N GLU A 154 15.74 -15.71 22.51
CA GLU A 154 16.61 -16.90 22.64
C GLU A 154 16.62 -17.80 21.40
N ARG A 155 15.63 -17.67 20.53
CA ARG A 155 15.53 -18.41 19.26
C ARG A 155 16.51 -17.87 18.20
N ILE A 156 17.05 -16.67 18.40
CA ILE A 156 17.97 -16.00 17.48
C ILE A 156 19.33 -15.90 18.15
N LYS A 157 20.29 -16.62 17.61
CA LYS A 157 21.72 -16.48 17.99
C LYS A 157 22.33 -15.29 17.26
N ASP A 158 21.92 -14.08 17.62
CA ASP A 158 22.37 -12.85 16.98
C ASP A 158 22.60 -11.77 18.00
N ASP A 159 23.61 -10.95 17.80
CA ASP A 159 23.96 -9.81 18.65
C ASP A 159 23.11 -8.55 18.32
N GLY A 160 22.17 -8.67 17.41
CA GLY A 160 21.24 -7.62 17.03
C GLY A 160 21.04 -7.49 15.53
N GLY A 161 20.53 -6.35 15.11
CA GLY A 161 20.30 -5.99 13.72
C GLY A 161 20.65 -4.52 13.49
N SER A 162 20.47 -4.04 12.29
CA SER A 162 20.69 -2.63 11.95
C SER A 162 19.39 -1.91 11.65
N VAL A 163 19.40 -0.61 11.91
CA VAL A 163 18.33 0.31 11.56
C VAL A 163 18.90 1.41 10.67
N ARG A 164 18.28 1.67 9.53
CA ARG A 164 18.60 2.83 8.69
C ARG A 164 17.38 3.74 8.67
N VAL A 165 17.60 5.04 8.79
CA VAL A 165 16.55 6.06 8.76
C VAL A 165 16.84 7.05 7.64
N GLU A 166 15.83 7.33 6.84
CA GLU A 166 15.80 8.39 5.85
C GLU A 166 14.62 9.31 6.20
N ASN A 167 14.88 10.59 6.42
CA ASN A 167 13.86 11.57 6.74
C ASN A 167 13.37 12.24 5.47
N ILE A 168 12.06 12.22 5.26
CA ILE A 168 11.40 12.71 4.06
C ILE A 168 10.62 13.97 4.41
N SER A 169 10.81 15.02 3.64
CA SER A 169 10.19 16.33 3.87
C SER A 169 9.59 16.99 2.63
N ASN A 170 9.67 16.33 1.47
CA ASN A 170 9.10 16.81 0.22
C ASN A 170 8.33 15.72 -0.51
N ASN A 171 7.48 16.12 -1.47
CA ASN A 171 6.60 15.19 -2.18
C ASN A 171 7.34 14.33 -3.21
N ASP A 172 8.41 14.81 -3.83
CA ASP A 172 9.16 14.03 -4.82
C ASP A 172 9.79 12.80 -4.17
N ASP A 173 10.39 12.97 -2.98
CA ASP A 173 10.91 11.86 -2.19
C ASP A 173 9.79 10.95 -1.68
N ALA A 174 8.65 11.49 -1.26
CA ALA A 174 7.49 10.69 -0.86
C ALA A 174 6.97 9.81 -2.01
N MET A 175 6.94 10.34 -3.23
CA MET A 175 6.58 9.61 -4.44
C MET A 175 7.63 8.54 -4.80
N ARG A 176 8.93 8.88 -4.67
CA ARG A 176 10.04 7.94 -4.86
C ARG A 176 9.92 6.76 -3.88
N ILE A 177 9.68 7.02 -2.58
CA ILE A 177 9.48 5.99 -1.56
C ILE A 177 8.23 5.13 -1.85
N SER A 178 7.14 5.73 -2.27
CA SER A 178 5.93 5.01 -2.65
C SER A 178 6.20 4.00 -3.78
N SER A 179 6.91 4.43 -4.83
CA SER A 179 7.34 3.57 -5.95
C SER A 179 8.30 2.48 -5.49
N TYR A 180 9.26 2.82 -4.63
CA TYR A 180 10.26 1.91 -4.09
C TYR A 180 9.62 0.78 -3.26
N ILE A 181 8.73 1.11 -2.35
CA ILE A 181 7.96 0.13 -1.54
C ILE A 181 7.17 -0.82 -2.44
N SER A 182 6.59 -0.29 -3.51
CA SER A 182 5.82 -1.09 -4.45
C SER A 182 6.66 -2.18 -5.15
N LYS A 183 7.96 -1.93 -5.39
CA LYS A 183 8.90 -2.92 -5.96
C LYS A 183 9.15 -4.08 -5.00
N TYR A 184 9.30 -3.80 -3.70
CA TYR A 184 9.51 -4.87 -2.70
C TYR A 184 8.32 -5.79 -2.57
N MET A 185 7.11 -5.24 -2.61
CA MET A 185 5.91 -6.07 -2.65
C MET A 185 5.93 -7.04 -3.84
N THR A 186 6.43 -6.60 -5.00
CA THR A 186 6.52 -7.44 -6.20
C THR A 186 7.57 -8.55 -6.04
N LYS A 187 8.74 -8.24 -5.50
CA LYS A 187 9.82 -9.23 -5.29
C LYS A 187 9.45 -10.35 -4.31
N SER A 188 8.67 -10.02 -3.30
CA SER A 188 8.22 -10.99 -2.28
C SER A 188 7.15 -11.97 -2.79
N LEU A 189 6.57 -11.72 -3.96
CA LEU A 189 5.37 -12.41 -4.45
C LEU A 189 5.60 -13.87 -4.88
N GLY A 190 6.82 -14.26 -5.23
CA GLY A 190 7.15 -15.59 -5.71
C GLY A 190 7.49 -16.60 -4.59
N LYS A 191 7.65 -16.16 -3.34
CA LYS A 191 8.13 -17.04 -2.27
C LYS A 191 7.01 -17.87 -1.63
N GLU A 192 7.21 -19.18 -1.56
CA GLU A 192 6.27 -20.13 -0.95
C GLU A 192 6.05 -19.83 0.54
N SER A 193 7.07 -19.34 1.25
CA SER A 193 6.99 -18.95 2.67
C SER A 193 5.93 -17.89 3.00
N LEU A 194 5.42 -17.17 1.98
CA LEU A 194 4.33 -16.20 2.10
C LEU A 194 2.96 -16.75 1.71
N PHE A 195 2.82 -18.06 1.43
CA PHE A 195 1.50 -18.61 1.16
C PHE A 195 0.56 -18.43 2.37
N GLY A 196 -0.58 -17.76 2.13
CA GLY A 196 -1.55 -17.44 3.17
C GLY A 196 -1.16 -16.29 4.11
N LYS A 197 0.05 -15.72 3.99
CA LYS A 197 0.55 -14.62 4.83
C LYS A 197 0.58 -13.30 4.05
N LYS A 198 0.34 -12.19 4.75
CA LYS A 198 0.46 -10.84 4.17
C LYS A 198 1.92 -10.40 4.21
N CYS A 199 2.42 -9.84 3.10
CA CYS A 199 3.76 -9.24 3.04
C CYS A 199 3.80 -7.78 3.56
N TYR A 200 2.73 -7.29 4.15
CA TYR A 200 2.66 -5.93 4.71
C TYR A 200 1.78 -5.87 5.95
N SER A 201 2.05 -4.88 6.79
CA SER A 201 1.21 -4.49 7.94
C SER A 201 1.02 -2.98 7.98
N THR A 202 -0.07 -2.51 8.57
CA THR A 202 -0.38 -1.08 8.68
C THR A 202 -1.01 -0.78 10.03
N SER A 203 -0.83 0.44 10.52
CA SER A 203 -1.63 0.93 11.64
C SER A 203 -3.10 1.05 11.25
N LYS A 204 -3.99 0.99 12.24
CA LYS A 204 -5.46 1.02 12.00
C LYS A 204 -5.98 2.43 11.74
N ASN A 205 -5.26 3.44 12.20
CA ASN A 205 -5.60 4.87 12.17
C ASN A 205 -5.20 5.57 10.86
N LEU A 206 -4.81 4.83 9.83
CA LEU A 206 -4.57 5.42 8.51
C LEU A 206 -5.88 5.84 7.85
N SER A 207 -5.91 7.06 7.34
CA SER A 207 -6.99 7.56 6.51
C SER A 207 -7.09 6.78 5.19
N ARG A 208 -8.30 6.47 4.77
CA ARG A 208 -8.57 5.71 3.54
C ARG A 208 -9.30 6.55 2.53
N LEU A 209 -9.03 6.29 1.25
CA LEU A 209 -9.79 6.89 0.17
C LEU A 209 -11.27 6.49 0.26
N LYS A 210 -12.16 7.47 0.16
CA LYS A 210 -13.61 7.26 0.14
C LYS A 210 -14.09 7.20 -1.31
N PRO A 211 -14.79 6.12 -1.72
CA PRO A 211 -15.30 6.02 -3.08
C PRO A 211 -16.57 6.84 -3.27
N SER A 212 -16.68 7.52 -4.41
CA SER A 212 -17.93 8.06 -4.92
C SER A 212 -18.04 7.82 -6.41
N ASN A 213 -19.25 7.71 -6.91
CA ASN A 213 -19.51 7.45 -8.33
C ASN A 213 -20.57 8.42 -8.83
N MET A 214 -20.37 8.96 -10.02
CA MET A 214 -21.30 9.92 -10.66
C MET A 214 -21.50 9.58 -12.13
N LEU A 215 -22.61 10.03 -12.67
CA LEU A 215 -22.91 9.99 -14.08
C LEU A 215 -22.77 11.40 -14.64
N ILE A 216 -21.88 11.58 -15.60
CA ILE A 216 -21.61 12.86 -16.27
C ILE A 216 -21.74 12.64 -17.76
N ASP A 217 -22.54 13.46 -18.45
CA ASP A 217 -22.73 13.35 -19.87
C ASP A 217 -21.42 13.53 -20.63
N ASN A 218 -21.14 12.57 -21.52
CA ASN A 218 -19.97 12.54 -22.38
C ASN A 218 -18.62 12.77 -21.66
N ALA A 219 -18.51 12.44 -20.36
CA ALA A 219 -17.32 12.72 -19.55
C ALA A 219 -16.00 12.23 -20.16
N PHE A 220 -16.04 11.11 -20.90
CA PHE A 220 -14.84 10.51 -21.49
C PHE A 220 -14.22 11.39 -22.60
N ASN A 221 -15.03 12.09 -23.40
CA ASN A 221 -14.59 12.93 -24.53
C ASN A 221 -14.68 14.43 -24.22
N ASN A 222 -15.19 14.83 -23.08
CA ASN A 222 -15.36 16.22 -22.70
C ASN A 222 -14.18 16.69 -21.84
N GLU A 223 -13.23 17.39 -22.46
CA GLU A 223 -12.05 17.90 -21.77
C GLU A 223 -12.39 18.94 -20.70
N ASN A 224 -13.43 19.73 -20.88
CA ASN A 224 -13.87 20.71 -19.85
C ASN A 224 -14.32 20.02 -18.57
N GLU A 225 -15.08 18.90 -18.69
CA GLU A 225 -15.48 18.12 -17.53
C GLU A 225 -14.28 17.38 -16.89
N ILE A 226 -13.32 16.91 -17.70
CA ILE A 226 -12.08 16.34 -17.17
C ILE A 226 -11.31 17.38 -16.37
N ASN A 227 -11.11 18.58 -16.91
CA ASN A 227 -10.41 19.66 -16.25
C ASN A 227 -11.14 20.11 -14.96
N ARG A 228 -12.46 20.17 -14.98
CA ARG A 228 -13.28 20.43 -13.79
C ARG A 228 -13.09 19.36 -12.71
N LEU A 229 -12.99 18.09 -13.09
CA LEU A 229 -12.74 17.02 -12.13
C LEU A 229 -11.32 17.06 -11.56
N ILE A 230 -10.33 17.51 -12.33
CA ILE A 230 -8.95 17.72 -11.90
C ILE A 230 -8.85 18.91 -10.95
N ASP A 231 -9.63 19.99 -11.17
CA ASP A 231 -9.81 21.12 -10.25
C ASP A 231 -8.49 21.72 -9.75
N ASN A 232 -7.61 22.09 -10.68
CA ASN A 232 -6.28 22.68 -10.40
C ASN A 232 -5.34 21.85 -9.50
N ASN A 233 -5.70 20.60 -9.17
CA ASN A 233 -4.82 19.74 -8.41
C ASN A 233 -3.63 19.27 -9.27
N GLN A 234 -2.49 19.08 -8.64
CA GLN A 234 -1.29 18.57 -9.34
C GLN A 234 -1.48 17.12 -9.81
N ILE A 235 -1.26 16.87 -11.09
CA ILE A 235 -1.32 15.52 -11.63
C ILE A 235 -0.07 14.74 -11.20
N ILE A 236 -0.25 13.73 -10.34
CA ILE A 236 0.79 12.78 -9.95
C ILE A 236 1.02 11.75 -11.06
N SER A 237 -0.06 11.22 -11.62
CA SER A 237 -0.01 10.27 -12.72
C SER A 237 -1.29 10.29 -13.55
N ARG A 238 -1.15 10.03 -14.84
CA ARG A 238 -2.26 9.84 -15.77
C ARG A 238 -2.01 8.63 -16.64
N ALA A 239 -3.07 7.95 -17.03
CA ALA A 239 -3.02 6.84 -17.98
C ALA A 239 -4.34 6.71 -18.72
N GLU A 240 -4.27 6.28 -19.96
CA GLU A 240 -5.42 5.74 -20.69
C GLU A 240 -5.13 4.29 -21.03
N TYR A 241 -6.05 3.41 -20.76
CA TYR A 241 -5.89 1.97 -21.00
C TYR A 241 -7.21 1.29 -21.31
N THR A 242 -7.13 0.14 -21.96
CA THR A 242 -8.28 -0.71 -22.25
C THR A 242 -8.45 -1.75 -21.14
N ASP A 243 -9.65 -1.81 -20.56
CA ASP A 243 -10.01 -2.83 -19.56
C ASP A 243 -10.07 -4.20 -20.23
N ALA A 244 -9.22 -5.13 -19.77
CA ALA A 244 -9.08 -6.47 -20.36
C ALA A 244 -10.37 -7.32 -20.30
N TYR A 245 -11.32 -7.00 -19.42
CA TYR A 245 -12.58 -7.74 -19.31
C TYR A 245 -13.69 -7.17 -20.20
N SER A 246 -13.76 -5.85 -20.29
CA SER A 246 -14.85 -5.17 -21.01
C SER A 246 -14.46 -4.68 -22.40
N GLY A 247 -13.16 -4.70 -22.74
CA GLY A 247 -12.63 -4.13 -23.98
C GLY A 247 -12.84 -2.62 -24.13
N LYS A 248 -13.18 -1.91 -23.03
CA LYS A 248 -13.54 -0.48 -23.04
C LYS A 248 -12.40 0.35 -22.50
N ARG A 249 -12.25 1.57 -23.02
CA ARG A 249 -11.21 2.49 -22.58
C ARG A 249 -11.56 3.12 -21.23
N ILE A 250 -10.51 3.40 -20.47
CA ILE A 250 -10.59 4.05 -19.14
C ILE A 250 -9.50 5.10 -19.11
N LYS A 251 -9.86 6.35 -18.81
CA LYS A 251 -8.92 7.40 -18.41
C LYS A 251 -8.75 7.36 -16.89
N TYR A 252 -7.52 7.42 -16.44
CA TYR A 252 -7.15 7.40 -15.03
C TYR A 252 -6.28 8.61 -14.70
N TYR A 253 -6.58 9.26 -13.60
CA TYR A 253 -5.79 10.34 -13.03
C TYR A 253 -5.59 10.08 -11.53
N SER A 254 -4.37 10.32 -11.05
CA SER A 254 -4.06 10.45 -9.64
C SER A 254 -3.54 11.85 -9.39
N LEU A 255 -4.11 12.55 -8.43
CA LEU A 255 -3.91 13.97 -8.18
C LEU A 255 -3.44 14.16 -6.75
N ALA A 256 -2.46 15.06 -6.52
CA ALA A 256 -2.18 15.62 -5.21
C ALA A 256 -3.13 16.80 -4.95
N LYS A 257 -3.64 16.89 -3.74
CA LYS A 257 -4.51 17.97 -3.26
C LYS A 257 -3.69 19.00 -2.49
#